data_d5a44a8a39f917c22008c241babf6010
#
_entry.id   d5a44a8a39f917c22008c241babf6010
#
_cell.length_a   1.000
_cell.length_b   1.000
_cell.length_c   1.000
_cell.angle_alpha   90.00
_cell.angle_beta   90.00
_cell.angle_gamma   90.00
#
_symmetry.space_group_name_H-M   'P 1'
#
loop_
_entity.id
_entity.type
_entity.pdbx_description
1 polymer ?
#
loop_
_entity_poly.entity_id
_entity_poly.type
_entity_poly.pdbx_seq_one_letter_code
_entity_poly.pdbx_strand_id
1 'polypeptide(L)'
;MFGFVHLYNGQEAVSSGIIKTLRPGNDYVCSTYRDHVHALSAGVPPKEVMAELFGKSTGCSKGRGGSMHLFSEEHRLLGGYAFVAEGIPVATGAAFQSKYRREVLGDDSADQVTACFFGDGASNNGQFFECLNMAALWKLPIIYVVENNKWAIGMAHDRATSQPEIFKKASVFNMAGVEVDGMDVLAVRAATQEAAARARAGEGPTLIEALTYRFRGH
;
A
#
# COMPACT_ATOMS: atom_id res chain seq x y z
N MET A 1 -10.19 -23.72 3.71
CA MET A 1 -9.40 -22.64 3.09
C MET A 1 -8.88 -23.17 1.77
N PHE A 2 -9.14 -22.48 0.67
CA PHE A 2 -8.72 -22.91 -0.66
C PHE A 2 -7.77 -21.87 -1.25
N GLY A 3 -6.79 -22.33 -2.07
CA GLY A 3 -5.83 -21.46 -2.75
C GLY A 3 -4.56 -21.21 -1.97
N PHE A 4 -3.77 -20.27 -2.48
CA PHE A 4 -2.50 -19.88 -1.89
C PHE A 4 -2.73 -18.89 -0.73
N VAL A 5 -1.97 -19.06 0.34
CA VAL A 5 -2.00 -18.20 1.51
C VAL A 5 -0.62 -17.59 1.71
N HIS A 6 -0.55 -16.25 1.70
CA HIS A 6 0.68 -15.53 1.91
C HIS A 6 0.65 -14.86 3.29
N LEU A 7 1.55 -15.29 4.18
CA LEU A 7 1.58 -14.81 5.56
C LEU A 7 2.34 -13.48 5.65
N TYR A 8 1.85 -12.59 6.50
CA TYR A 8 2.41 -11.24 6.70
C TYR A 8 3.44 -11.17 7.85
N ASN A 9 3.78 -12.33 8.45
CA ASN A 9 4.66 -12.42 9.62
C ASN A 9 6.01 -11.73 9.41
N GLY A 10 6.27 -10.72 10.24
CA GLY A 10 7.47 -9.89 10.22
C GLY A 10 7.29 -8.52 9.57
N GLN A 11 6.11 -8.20 9.02
CA GLN A 11 5.82 -6.91 8.38
C GLN A 11 4.73 -6.12 9.12
N GLU A 12 4.28 -6.59 10.29
CA GLU A 12 3.14 -6.03 11.02
C GLU A 12 3.31 -4.57 11.41
N ALA A 13 4.55 -4.16 11.70
CA ALA A 13 4.87 -2.78 12.07
C ALA A 13 4.61 -1.81 10.90
N VAL A 14 4.84 -2.24 9.66
CA VAL A 14 4.55 -1.42 8.46
C VAL A 14 3.06 -1.18 8.34
N SER A 15 2.25 -2.24 8.34
CA SER A 15 0.79 -2.12 8.25
C SER A 15 0.23 -1.26 9.39
N SER A 16 0.62 -1.53 10.62
CA SER A 16 0.11 -0.83 11.81
C SER A 16 0.56 0.63 11.83
N GLY A 17 1.83 0.91 11.55
CA GLY A 17 2.39 2.25 11.54
C GLY A 17 1.76 3.15 10.48
N ILE A 18 1.50 2.60 9.29
CA ILE A 18 0.91 3.37 8.17
C ILE A 18 -0.60 3.50 8.33
N ILE A 19 -1.32 2.39 8.38
CA ILE A 19 -2.79 2.43 8.28
C ILE A 19 -3.41 3.10 9.50
N LYS A 20 -2.84 2.90 10.71
CA LYS A 20 -3.34 3.58 11.91
C LYS A 20 -2.99 5.09 11.99
N THR A 21 -2.12 5.57 11.11
CA THR A 21 -1.82 7.00 10.96
C THR A 21 -2.79 7.69 9.99
N LEU A 22 -3.37 6.94 9.07
CA LEU A 22 -4.40 7.42 8.17
C LEU A 22 -5.73 7.63 8.90
N ARG A 23 -6.66 8.36 8.27
CA ARG A 23 -8.01 8.60 8.81
C ARG A 23 -8.94 7.44 8.45
N PRO A 24 -9.39 6.65 9.44
CA PRO A 24 -10.26 5.50 9.19
C PRO A 24 -11.55 5.90 8.48
N GLY A 25 -12.00 5.08 7.52
CA GLY A 25 -13.23 5.34 6.77
C GLY A 25 -13.19 6.51 5.78
N ASN A 26 -12.07 7.23 5.71
CA ASN A 26 -11.86 8.35 4.78
C ASN A 26 -10.71 8.09 3.80
N ASP A 27 -9.51 7.87 4.31
CA ASP A 27 -8.32 7.60 3.48
C ASP A 27 -8.36 6.19 2.88
N TYR A 28 -7.75 6.02 1.72
CA TYR A 28 -7.78 4.75 1.00
C TYR A 28 -6.54 3.90 1.27
N VAL A 29 -6.75 2.59 1.31
CA VAL A 29 -5.69 1.58 1.42
C VAL A 29 -5.77 0.65 0.22
N CYS A 30 -4.66 0.53 -0.52
CA CYS A 30 -4.51 -0.44 -1.61
C CYS A 30 -3.38 -1.41 -1.23
N SER A 31 -3.68 -2.70 -1.25
CA SER A 31 -2.82 -3.75 -0.72
C SER A 31 -2.33 -4.72 -1.80
N THR A 32 -1.54 -5.68 -1.39
CA THR A 32 -1.05 -6.81 -2.19
C THR A 32 -1.82 -8.08 -1.86
N TYR A 33 -1.42 -9.20 -2.42
CA TYR A 33 -1.92 -10.53 -2.06
C TYR A 33 -1.58 -10.98 -0.63
N ARG A 34 -0.76 -10.21 0.11
CA ARG A 34 -0.39 -10.43 1.52
C ARG A 34 -1.16 -9.46 2.42
N ASP A 35 -2.47 -9.43 2.25
CA ASP A 35 -3.37 -8.34 2.67
C ASP A 35 -4.08 -8.54 4.01
N HIS A 36 -3.91 -9.70 4.68
CA HIS A 36 -4.67 -10.02 5.90
C HIS A 36 -4.52 -8.96 6.99
N VAL A 37 -3.26 -8.55 7.29
CA VAL A 37 -3.01 -7.55 8.33
C VAL A 37 -3.42 -6.16 7.86
N HIS A 38 -3.29 -5.84 6.56
CA HIS A 38 -3.80 -4.59 6.01
C HIS A 38 -5.31 -4.46 6.18
N ALA A 39 -6.06 -5.53 5.90
CA ALA A 39 -7.51 -5.55 6.12
C ALA A 39 -7.87 -5.33 7.61
N LEU A 40 -7.21 -6.05 8.52
CA LEU A 40 -7.41 -5.90 9.96
C LEU A 40 -7.02 -4.49 10.44
N SER A 41 -5.91 -3.93 9.95
CA SER A 41 -5.46 -2.59 10.30
C SER A 41 -6.42 -1.51 9.77
N ALA A 42 -7.01 -1.72 8.60
CA ALA A 42 -8.03 -0.82 8.03
C ALA A 42 -9.35 -0.86 8.83
N GLY A 43 -9.56 -1.89 9.65
CA GLY A 43 -10.74 -2.02 10.51
C GLY A 43 -11.72 -3.11 10.09
N VAL A 44 -11.40 -3.89 9.04
CA VAL A 44 -12.26 -5.03 8.64
C VAL A 44 -12.34 -6.02 9.80
N PRO A 45 -13.56 -6.39 10.24
CA PRO A 45 -13.72 -7.29 11.39
C PRO A 45 -13.02 -8.63 11.17
N PRO A 46 -12.28 -9.16 12.16
CA PRO A 46 -11.59 -10.45 12.01
C PRO A 46 -12.49 -11.61 11.59
N LYS A 47 -13.76 -11.59 12.02
CA LYS A 47 -14.77 -12.57 11.62
C LYS A 47 -15.05 -12.55 10.11
N GLU A 48 -15.02 -11.37 9.49
CA GLU A 48 -15.28 -11.20 8.06
C GLU A 48 -14.05 -11.61 7.23
N VAL A 49 -12.84 -11.27 7.70
CA VAL A 49 -11.60 -11.76 7.10
C VAL A 49 -11.56 -13.28 7.16
N MET A 50 -11.85 -13.87 8.33
CA MET A 50 -11.87 -15.32 8.47
C MET A 50 -12.96 -15.98 7.60
N ALA A 51 -14.15 -15.40 7.53
CA ALA A 51 -15.23 -15.88 6.67
C ALA A 51 -14.81 -15.87 5.20
N GLU A 52 -14.09 -14.81 4.75
CA GLU A 52 -13.56 -14.72 3.39
C GLU A 52 -12.55 -15.82 3.08
N LEU A 53 -11.61 -16.10 4.00
CA LEU A 53 -10.65 -17.18 3.87
C LEU A 53 -11.31 -18.57 3.73
N PHE A 54 -12.53 -18.74 4.23
CA PHE A 54 -13.31 -19.95 4.10
C PHE A 54 -14.38 -19.89 2.97
N GLY A 55 -14.33 -18.86 2.12
CA GLY A 55 -15.23 -18.70 0.97
C GLY A 55 -16.70 -18.53 1.37
N LYS A 56 -16.96 -17.89 2.52
CA LYS A 56 -18.32 -17.66 3.00
C LYS A 56 -18.86 -16.32 2.50
N SER A 57 -20.15 -16.28 2.18
CA SER A 57 -20.83 -15.06 1.72
C SER A 57 -20.83 -13.92 2.75
N THR A 58 -20.54 -14.22 4.01
CA THR A 58 -20.37 -13.25 5.10
C THR A 58 -18.95 -12.68 5.18
N GLY A 59 -18.05 -13.09 4.28
CA GLY A 59 -16.72 -12.50 4.16
C GLY A 59 -16.75 -11.11 3.54
N CYS A 60 -15.72 -10.31 3.80
CA CYS A 60 -15.62 -8.91 3.33
C CYS A 60 -15.68 -8.76 1.80
N SER A 61 -15.26 -9.79 1.05
CA SER A 61 -15.38 -9.88 -0.42
C SER A 61 -16.46 -10.87 -0.85
N LYS A 62 -17.44 -11.16 0.05
CA LYS A 62 -18.58 -12.06 -0.18
C LYS A 62 -18.18 -13.51 -0.53
N GLY A 63 -17.02 -13.95 -0.04
CA GLY A 63 -16.47 -15.28 -0.26
C GLY A 63 -15.84 -15.49 -1.65
N ARG A 64 -15.60 -14.42 -2.41
CA ARG A 64 -15.07 -14.47 -3.79
C ARG A 64 -13.57 -14.16 -3.88
N GLY A 65 -13.02 -13.49 -2.87
CA GLY A 65 -11.65 -13.04 -2.85
C GLY A 65 -10.67 -14.07 -2.28
N GLY A 66 -11.11 -14.85 -1.31
CA GLY A 66 -10.23 -15.78 -0.59
C GLY A 66 -9.11 -15.05 0.15
N SER A 67 -7.90 -15.64 0.15
CA SER A 67 -6.77 -15.14 0.92
C SER A 67 -6.03 -13.96 0.29
N MET A 68 -6.22 -13.67 -1.00
CA MET A 68 -5.39 -12.72 -1.75
C MET A 68 -6.15 -11.49 -2.24
N HIS A 69 -7.47 -11.45 -2.04
CA HIS A 69 -8.33 -10.40 -2.60
C HIS A 69 -9.35 -9.94 -1.57
N LEU A 70 -8.85 -9.31 -0.50
CA LEU A 70 -9.69 -8.73 0.54
C LEU A 70 -10.06 -7.30 0.15
N PHE A 71 -11.34 -7.04 -0.06
CA PHE A 71 -11.90 -5.73 -0.40
C PHE A 71 -12.92 -5.33 0.66
N SER A 72 -12.97 -4.03 0.97
CA SER A 72 -14.02 -3.50 1.83
C SER A 72 -14.27 -2.02 1.53
N GLU A 73 -15.43 -1.73 0.94
CA GLU A 73 -15.85 -0.36 0.66
C GLU A 73 -16.01 0.46 1.94
N GLU A 74 -16.65 -0.15 2.96
CA GLU A 74 -16.87 0.48 4.27
C GLU A 74 -15.58 0.93 4.94
N HIS A 75 -14.50 0.12 4.82
CA HIS A 75 -13.21 0.40 5.42
C HIS A 75 -12.21 1.05 4.46
N ARG A 76 -12.68 1.52 3.29
CA ARG A 76 -11.83 2.13 2.25
C ARG A 76 -10.63 1.27 1.83
N LEU A 77 -10.76 -0.05 1.96
CA LEU A 77 -9.80 -1.02 1.47
C LEU A 77 -10.10 -1.30 0.00
N LEU A 78 -9.30 -0.74 -0.89
CA LEU A 78 -9.44 -0.87 -2.35
C LEU A 78 -9.10 -2.26 -2.87
N GLY A 79 -8.52 -3.09 -2.02
CA GLY A 79 -8.30 -4.49 -2.24
C GLY A 79 -6.87 -4.96 -2.18
N GLY A 80 -6.73 -6.30 -2.06
CA GLY A 80 -5.49 -7.03 -2.29
C GLY A 80 -5.41 -7.53 -3.72
N TYR A 81 -4.23 -7.42 -4.31
CA TYR A 81 -3.98 -7.76 -5.72
C TYR A 81 -2.93 -8.85 -5.83
N ALA A 82 -3.26 -9.95 -6.52
CA ALA A 82 -2.36 -11.08 -6.71
C ALA A 82 -1.33 -10.84 -7.81
N PHE A 83 -1.69 -10.08 -8.84
CA PHE A 83 -0.75 -9.71 -9.88
C PHE A 83 0.22 -8.64 -9.37
N VAL A 84 1.53 -8.91 -9.51
CA VAL A 84 2.58 -8.03 -8.98
C VAL A 84 2.52 -6.65 -9.62
N ALA A 85 2.48 -5.60 -8.80
CA ALA A 85 2.35 -4.19 -9.15
C ALA A 85 0.95 -3.73 -9.62
N GLU A 86 -0.04 -4.63 -9.76
CA GLU A 86 -1.39 -4.29 -10.23
C GLU A 86 -2.09 -3.21 -9.36
N GLY A 87 -1.86 -3.23 -8.05
CA GLY A 87 -2.42 -2.26 -7.13
C GLY A 87 -1.88 -0.83 -7.31
N ILE A 88 -0.70 -0.66 -7.91
CA ILE A 88 -0.05 0.66 -8.04
C ILE A 88 -0.88 1.61 -8.92
N PRO A 89 -1.28 1.26 -10.15
CA PRO A 89 -2.13 2.14 -10.96
C PRO A 89 -3.52 2.33 -10.37
N VAL A 90 -4.10 1.33 -9.69
CA VAL A 90 -5.40 1.47 -9.01
C VAL A 90 -5.32 2.52 -7.90
N ALA A 91 -4.31 2.46 -7.04
CA ALA A 91 -4.09 3.44 -5.98
C ALA A 91 -3.81 4.85 -6.53
N THR A 92 -3.03 4.93 -7.62
CA THR A 92 -2.76 6.19 -8.31
C THR A 92 -4.06 6.81 -8.87
N GLY A 93 -4.94 6.00 -9.45
CA GLY A 93 -6.26 6.41 -9.90
C GLY A 93 -7.17 6.90 -8.77
N ALA A 94 -7.15 6.25 -7.60
CA ALA A 94 -7.90 6.69 -6.43
C ALA A 94 -7.40 8.05 -5.91
N ALA A 95 -6.09 8.25 -5.86
CA ALA A 95 -5.51 9.53 -5.48
C ALA A 95 -5.82 10.65 -6.50
N PHE A 96 -5.80 10.31 -7.80
CA PHE A 96 -6.23 11.23 -8.86
C PHE A 96 -7.71 11.63 -8.69
N GLN A 97 -8.57 10.67 -8.43
CA GLN A 97 -10.00 10.90 -8.21
C GLN A 97 -10.23 11.85 -7.02
N SER A 98 -9.53 11.68 -5.89
CA SER A 98 -9.63 12.57 -4.74
C SER A 98 -9.22 14.00 -5.10
N LYS A 99 -8.08 14.16 -5.77
CA LYS A 99 -7.59 15.47 -6.21
C LYS A 99 -8.54 16.12 -7.23
N TYR A 100 -9.02 15.37 -8.23
CA TYR A 100 -9.93 15.87 -9.25
C TYR A 100 -11.25 16.37 -8.64
N ARG A 101 -11.83 15.60 -7.72
CA ARG A 101 -13.05 16.03 -7.00
C ARG A 101 -12.82 17.33 -6.25
N ARG A 102 -11.71 17.45 -5.55
CA ARG A 102 -11.40 18.64 -4.75
C ARG A 102 -11.14 19.87 -5.62
N GLU A 103 -10.26 19.77 -6.61
CA GLU A 103 -9.76 20.92 -7.35
C GLU A 103 -10.63 21.29 -8.57
N VAL A 104 -11.28 20.31 -9.18
CA VAL A 104 -12.08 20.54 -10.41
C VAL A 104 -13.57 20.59 -10.11
N LEU A 105 -14.06 19.71 -9.23
CA LEU A 105 -15.48 19.67 -8.88
C LEU A 105 -15.86 20.50 -7.65
N GLY A 106 -14.87 21.10 -6.96
CA GLY A 106 -15.10 21.95 -5.79
C GLY A 106 -15.58 21.21 -4.55
N ASP A 107 -15.26 19.91 -4.44
CA ASP A 107 -15.66 19.08 -3.30
C ASP A 107 -14.59 19.11 -2.21
N ASP A 108 -14.76 20.03 -1.26
CA ASP A 108 -13.83 20.20 -0.14
C ASP A 108 -13.72 18.97 0.78
N SER A 109 -14.69 18.03 0.71
CA SER A 109 -14.62 16.77 1.45
C SER A 109 -13.68 15.74 0.82
N ALA A 110 -13.24 15.97 -0.41
CA ALA A 110 -12.35 15.09 -1.16
C ALA A 110 -10.87 15.35 -0.83
N ASP A 111 -10.50 15.15 0.43
CA ASP A 111 -9.15 15.36 0.97
C ASP A 111 -8.44 14.05 1.36
N GLN A 112 -8.91 12.93 0.77
CA GLN A 112 -8.39 11.60 1.04
C GLN A 112 -6.93 11.46 0.61
N VAL A 113 -6.14 10.77 1.44
CA VAL A 113 -4.81 10.27 1.11
C VAL A 113 -4.93 8.78 0.77
N THR A 114 -4.22 8.33 -0.23
CA THR A 114 -4.17 6.92 -0.61
C THR A 114 -2.83 6.31 -0.20
N ALA A 115 -2.83 5.22 0.59
CA ALA A 115 -1.65 4.41 0.81
C ALA A 115 -1.66 3.21 -0.13
N CYS A 116 -0.56 3.02 -0.86
CA CYS A 116 -0.36 1.93 -1.81
C CYS A 116 0.79 1.03 -1.38
N PHE A 117 0.48 -0.19 -0.97
CA PHE A 117 1.49 -1.17 -0.54
C PHE A 117 1.90 -2.09 -1.69
N PHE A 118 3.18 -2.41 -1.77
CA PHE A 118 3.73 -3.38 -2.71
C PHE A 118 5.10 -3.87 -2.25
N GLY A 119 5.52 -5.05 -2.72
CA GLY A 119 6.82 -5.62 -2.38
C GLY A 119 7.97 -5.05 -3.22
N ASP A 120 9.20 -5.33 -2.78
CA ASP A 120 10.43 -4.93 -3.47
C ASP A 120 10.48 -5.36 -4.95
N GLY A 121 9.99 -6.57 -5.28
CA GLY A 121 9.93 -7.05 -6.66
C GLY A 121 9.07 -6.20 -7.58
N ALA A 122 8.01 -5.59 -7.07
CA ALA A 122 7.12 -4.72 -7.84
C ALA A 122 7.81 -3.42 -8.30
N SER A 123 8.86 -2.98 -7.60
CA SER A 123 9.60 -1.75 -7.93
C SER A 123 10.43 -1.83 -9.23
N ASN A 124 10.45 -3.00 -9.88
CA ASN A 124 11.08 -3.21 -11.19
C ASN A 124 10.06 -3.32 -12.34
N ASN A 125 8.76 -3.23 -12.02
CA ASN A 125 7.70 -3.22 -13.03
C ASN A 125 7.59 -1.84 -13.67
N GLY A 126 7.32 -1.79 -14.99
CA GLY A 126 7.16 -0.52 -15.73
C GLY A 126 6.08 0.39 -15.14
N GLN A 127 4.95 -0.19 -14.71
CA GLN A 127 3.84 0.55 -14.09
C GLN A 127 4.24 1.32 -12.82
N PHE A 128 5.24 0.82 -12.06
CA PHE A 128 5.78 1.55 -10.92
C PHE A 128 6.34 2.91 -11.36
N PHE A 129 7.20 2.93 -12.36
CA PHE A 129 7.82 4.17 -12.85
C PHE A 129 6.80 5.12 -13.51
N GLU A 130 5.87 4.59 -14.27
CA GLU A 130 4.80 5.37 -14.91
C GLU A 130 3.92 6.05 -13.86
N CYS A 131 3.50 5.31 -12.83
CA CYS A 131 2.65 5.84 -11.76
C CYS A 131 3.39 6.86 -10.88
N LEU A 132 4.68 6.65 -10.57
CA LEU A 132 5.47 7.64 -9.85
C LEU A 132 5.58 8.94 -10.63
N ASN A 133 5.82 8.85 -11.95
CA ASN A 133 5.86 10.03 -12.82
C ASN A 133 4.54 10.81 -12.81
N MET A 134 3.42 10.12 -13.02
CA MET A 134 2.09 10.75 -12.99
C MET A 134 1.78 11.37 -11.63
N ALA A 135 2.06 10.63 -10.55
CA ALA A 135 1.78 11.11 -9.21
C ALA A 135 2.61 12.36 -8.85
N ALA A 136 3.88 12.40 -9.22
CA ALA A 136 4.75 13.55 -9.00
C ALA A 136 4.32 14.74 -9.86
N LEU A 137 4.05 14.52 -11.16
CA LEU A 137 3.62 15.55 -12.11
C LEU A 137 2.33 16.26 -11.64
N TRP A 138 1.37 15.48 -11.18
CA TRP A 138 0.07 16.00 -10.74
C TRP A 138 -0.01 16.24 -9.23
N LYS A 139 1.08 16.06 -8.48
CA LYS A 139 1.12 16.21 -7.02
C LYS A 139 -0.03 15.47 -6.34
N LEU A 140 -0.19 14.18 -6.68
CA LEU A 140 -1.27 13.36 -6.16
C LEU A 140 -1.11 13.09 -4.66
N PRO A 141 -2.20 13.04 -3.87
CA PRO A 141 -2.17 12.72 -2.45
C PRO A 141 -2.02 11.21 -2.21
N ILE A 142 -0.84 10.67 -2.54
CA ILE A 142 -0.54 9.24 -2.43
C ILE A 142 0.78 9.00 -1.70
N ILE A 143 0.79 7.93 -0.90
CA ILE A 143 1.98 7.39 -0.24
C ILE A 143 2.23 6.01 -0.85
N TYR A 144 3.32 5.86 -1.56
CA TYR A 144 3.79 4.57 -2.05
C TYR A 144 4.65 3.90 -0.98
N VAL A 145 4.31 2.66 -0.62
CA VAL A 145 4.95 1.92 0.47
C VAL A 145 5.55 0.64 -0.07
N VAL A 146 6.86 0.59 -0.06
CA VAL A 146 7.60 -0.63 -0.42
C VAL A 146 7.81 -1.45 0.85
N GLU A 147 7.20 -2.62 0.93
CA GLU A 147 7.47 -3.62 1.94
C GLU A 147 8.69 -4.44 1.50
N ASN A 148 9.89 -3.89 1.75
CA ASN A 148 11.12 -4.49 1.27
C ASN A 148 11.60 -5.59 2.24
N ASN A 149 11.13 -6.80 2.01
CA ASN A 149 11.57 -8.00 2.72
C ASN A 149 12.76 -8.71 2.06
N LYS A 150 13.39 -8.06 1.06
CA LYS A 150 14.57 -8.51 0.31
C LYS A 150 14.34 -9.72 -0.60
N TRP A 151 13.10 -10.21 -0.77
CA TRP A 151 12.82 -11.40 -1.55
C TRP A 151 11.52 -11.29 -2.36
N ALA A 152 11.64 -11.40 -3.67
CA ALA A 152 10.52 -11.59 -4.59
C ALA A 152 10.43 -13.08 -4.98
N ILE A 153 9.58 -13.85 -4.29
CA ILE A 153 9.50 -15.30 -4.35
C ILE A 153 10.87 -15.93 -4.03
N GLY A 154 11.59 -16.42 -5.01
CA GLY A 154 12.93 -17.00 -4.89
C GLY A 154 14.05 -16.09 -5.37
N MET A 155 13.75 -14.86 -5.78
CA MET A 155 14.74 -13.88 -6.27
C MET A 155 15.15 -12.92 -5.16
N ALA A 156 16.43 -12.91 -4.82
CA ALA A 156 16.98 -11.94 -3.89
C ALA A 156 16.98 -10.54 -4.53
N HIS A 157 16.65 -9.54 -3.73
CA HIS A 157 16.51 -8.16 -4.18
C HIS A 157 17.78 -7.60 -4.85
N ASP A 158 18.93 -7.83 -4.25
CA ASP A 158 20.23 -7.39 -4.74
C ASP A 158 20.64 -7.99 -6.10
N ARG A 159 20.03 -9.10 -6.49
CA ARG A 159 20.22 -9.74 -7.80
C ARG A 159 19.24 -9.26 -8.86
N ALA A 160 18.20 -8.55 -8.45
CA ALA A 160 17.09 -8.17 -9.32
C ALA A 160 17.10 -6.69 -9.72
N THR A 161 17.88 -5.84 -9.05
CA THR A 161 17.86 -4.40 -9.30
C THR A 161 19.26 -3.80 -9.26
N SER A 162 19.53 -2.84 -10.14
CA SER A 162 20.79 -2.08 -10.16
C SER A 162 20.85 -0.99 -9.07
N GLN A 163 19.69 -0.54 -8.58
CA GLN A 163 19.58 0.39 -7.45
C GLN A 163 18.83 -0.30 -6.31
N PRO A 164 19.56 -0.88 -5.33
CA PRO A 164 18.96 -1.65 -4.25
C PRO A 164 18.23 -0.78 -3.21
N GLU A 165 18.58 0.48 -3.08
CA GLU A 165 17.88 1.44 -2.23
C GLU A 165 16.69 2.03 -3.00
N ILE A 166 15.53 1.39 -2.87
CA ILE A 166 14.36 1.69 -3.72
C ILE A 166 13.89 3.13 -3.51
N PHE A 167 13.95 3.66 -2.28
CA PHE A 167 13.54 5.04 -1.99
C PHE A 167 14.30 6.08 -2.84
N LYS A 168 15.53 5.79 -3.26
CA LYS A 168 16.33 6.68 -4.14
C LYS A 168 15.73 6.81 -5.54
N LYS A 169 14.90 5.85 -5.99
CA LYS A 169 14.21 5.95 -7.28
C LYS A 169 13.23 7.13 -7.33
N ALA A 170 12.75 7.59 -6.18
CA ALA A 170 11.87 8.76 -6.07
C ALA A 170 12.52 10.04 -6.60
N SER A 171 13.84 10.18 -6.44
CA SER A 171 14.58 11.38 -6.85
C SER A 171 14.53 11.64 -8.35
N VAL A 172 14.39 10.59 -9.17
CA VAL A 172 14.24 10.70 -10.64
C VAL A 172 13.01 11.51 -11.02
N PHE A 173 11.98 11.50 -10.17
CA PHE A 173 10.71 12.20 -10.39
C PHE A 173 10.57 13.45 -9.49
N ASN A 174 11.65 13.93 -8.87
CA ASN A 174 11.62 15.03 -7.89
C ASN A 174 10.61 14.81 -6.76
N MET A 175 10.43 13.56 -6.36
CA MET A 175 9.50 13.13 -5.33
C MET A 175 10.26 12.84 -4.03
N ALA A 176 9.61 13.05 -2.89
CA ALA A 176 10.17 12.68 -1.59
C ALA A 176 10.33 11.15 -1.50
N GLY A 177 11.50 10.70 -1.09
CA GLY A 177 11.81 9.29 -0.83
C GLY A 177 12.45 9.14 0.55
N VAL A 178 12.00 8.16 1.34
CA VAL A 178 12.53 7.89 2.67
C VAL A 178 12.64 6.39 2.90
N GLU A 179 13.75 5.98 3.51
CA GLU A 179 13.95 4.63 4.04
C GLU A 179 13.63 4.63 5.53
N VAL A 180 12.98 3.59 6.01
CA VAL A 180 12.60 3.43 7.41
C VAL A 180 12.79 1.98 7.86
N ASP A 181 13.15 1.79 9.13
CA ASP A 181 13.10 0.46 9.76
C ASP A 181 11.63 0.00 9.85
N GLY A 182 11.26 -0.89 8.94
CA GLY A 182 9.92 -1.47 8.86
C GLY A 182 9.60 -2.47 9.98
N MET A 183 10.55 -2.75 10.88
CA MET A 183 10.33 -3.54 12.09
C MET A 183 9.99 -2.65 13.30
N ASP A 184 10.21 -1.32 13.20
CA ASP A 184 9.86 -0.34 14.23
C ASP A 184 8.58 0.43 13.84
N VAL A 185 7.49 0.12 14.55
CA VAL A 185 6.19 0.75 14.31
C VAL A 185 6.19 2.26 14.55
N LEU A 186 7.02 2.77 15.45
CA LEU A 186 7.10 4.21 15.75
C LEU A 186 7.85 4.96 14.65
N ALA A 187 8.93 4.36 14.13
CA ALA A 187 9.66 4.91 12.98
C ALA A 187 8.76 4.96 11.73
N VAL A 188 8.06 3.88 11.42
CA VAL A 188 7.09 3.83 10.32
C VAL A 188 5.99 4.87 10.50
N ARG A 189 5.45 5.01 11.72
CA ARG A 189 4.43 6.00 12.02
C ARG A 189 4.92 7.44 11.78
N ALA A 190 6.10 7.78 12.25
CA ALA A 190 6.69 9.11 12.08
C ALA A 190 6.83 9.47 10.60
N ALA A 191 7.45 8.59 9.81
CA ALA A 191 7.59 8.79 8.36
C ALA A 191 6.22 8.93 7.66
N THR A 192 5.22 8.16 8.11
CA THR A 192 3.87 8.24 7.55
C THR A 192 3.17 9.55 7.89
N GLN A 193 3.35 10.08 9.10
CA GLN A 193 2.79 11.37 9.50
C GLN A 193 3.31 12.50 8.61
N GLU A 194 4.61 12.54 8.34
CA GLU A 194 5.22 13.51 7.43
C GLU A 194 4.70 13.36 6.01
N ALA A 195 4.66 12.12 5.49
CA ALA A 195 4.15 11.83 4.15
C ALA A 195 2.67 12.21 3.98
N ALA A 196 1.82 11.91 4.98
CA ALA A 196 0.40 12.26 4.95
C ALA A 196 0.18 13.78 5.05
N ALA A 197 0.97 14.47 5.87
CA ALA A 197 0.93 15.93 5.96
C ALA A 197 1.29 16.57 4.63
N ARG A 198 2.38 16.12 3.99
CA ARG A 198 2.81 16.54 2.64
C ARG A 198 1.70 16.34 1.60
N ALA A 199 1.11 15.15 1.57
CA ALA A 199 0.06 14.80 0.63
C ALA A 199 -1.17 15.73 0.80
N ARG A 200 -1.61 15.98 2.03
CA ARG A 200 -2.75 16.86 2.34
C ARG A 200 -2.46 18.35 2.05
N ALA A 201 -1.21 18.76 2.18
CA ALA A 201 -0.77 20.11 1.82
C ALA A 201 -0.68 20.34 0.29
N GLY A 202 -0.92 19.28 -0.53
CA GLY A 202 -0.78 19.38 -1.99
C GLY A 202 0.67 19.46 -2.47
N GLU A 203 1.62 19.10 -1.61
CA GLU A 203 3.04 19.10 -1.95
C GLU A 203 3.45 17.88 -2.78
N GLY A 204 2.59 16.88 -2.87
CA GLY A 204 2.75 15.71 -3.74
C GLY A 204 3.01 14.41 -2.98
N PRO A 205 3.38 13.34 -3.73
CA PRO A 205 3.54 12.00 -3.19
C PRO A 205 4.83 11.80 -2.40
N THR A 206 4.86 10.70 -1.64
CA THR A 206 6.08 10.22 -0.97
C THR A 206 6.26 8.73 -1.25
N LEU A 207 7.49 8.29 -1.50
CA LEU A 207 7.88 6.88 -1.56
C LEU A 207 8.55 6.50 -0.24
N ILE A 208 7.91 5.63 0.53
CA ILE A 208 8.48 5.05 1.76
C ILE A 208 8.99 3.65 1.44
N GLU A 209 10.28 3.39 1.67
CA GLU A 209 10.84 2.06 1.67
C GLU A 209 10.96 1.58 3.10
N ALA A 210 10.13 0.61 3.48
CA ALA A 210 10.16 -0.02 4.79
C ALA A 210 10.97 -1.31 4.73
N LEU A 211 12.14 -1.31 5.37
CA LEU A 211 13.00 -2.48 5.46
C LEU A 211 12.42 -3.47 6.47
N THR A 212 12.05 -4.66 6.00
CA THR A 212 11.39 -5.68 6.82
C THR A 212 12.09 -7.03 6.71
N TYR A 213 11.64 -7.97 7.53
CA TYR A 213 12.05 -9.35 7.44
C TYR A 213 10.82 -10.27 7.44
N ARG A 214 10.75 -11.14 6.46
CA ARG A 214 9.67 -12.13 6.35
C ARG A 214 10.07 -13.43 7.05
N PHE A 215 9.39 -13.78 8.16
CA PHE A 215 9.72 -14.96 8.96
C PHE A 215 9.27 -16.29 8.34
N ARG A 216 8.41 -16.26 7.33
CA ARG A 216 7.92 -17.47 6.65
C ARG A 216 8.26 -17.43 5.17
N GLY A 217 8.33 -18.59 4.54
CA GLY A 217 8.46 -18.70 3.08
C GLY A 217 7.34 -17.97 2.33
N HIS A 218 7.54 -17.83 1.06
CA HIS A 218 6.55 -17.15 0.20
C HIS A 218 5.23 -17.87 0.12
#